data_6ed01ec5d3fc60ffb976c94666a78009
#
_entry.id   6ed01ec5d3fc60ffb976c94666a78009
#
_cell.length_a   1.000
_cell.length_b   1.000
_cell.length_c   1.000
_cell.angle_alpha   90.00
_cell.angle_beta   90.00
_cell.angle_gamma   90.00
#
_symmetry.space_group_name_H-M   'P 1'
#
loop_
_entity.id
_entity.type
_entity.pdbx_description
1 polymer ?
#
loop_
_entity_poly.entity_id
_entity_poly.type
_entity_poly.pdbx_seq_one_letter_code
_entity_poly.pdbx_strand_id
1 'polypeptide(L)'
;MTPTTDTDRLHLGRAIELAERGRGRVSPNPLVGAVIVRDGEVVAEGWHAVYGGPHAEVEAIRAAGDRDLSDATLYVSLEPSCHTGKQPPCTDAILAAGLRRVVVASEDPTEKASGRGLGILRDEGVEVVVADGELAARARLLNQPFRKRARTGR
;
A
#
# COMPACT_ATOMS: atom_id res chain seq x y z
N MET A 1 -2.58 11.92 -16.18
CA MET A 1 -2.84 11.43 -14.82
C MET A 1 -4.19 10.74 -14.78
N THR A 2 -4.23 9.50 -14.30
CA THR A 2 -5.47 8.71 -14.24
C THR A 2 -6.26 9.07 -12.98
N PRO A 3 -7.50 9.55 -13.08
CA PRO A 3 -8.28 9.86 -11.89
C PRO A 3 -8.73 8.59 -11.16
N THR A 4 -9.00 8.73 -9.87
CA THR A 4 -9.51 7.67 -9.03
C THR A 4 -11.00 7.46 -9.34
N THR A 5 -11.40 6.22 -9.61
CA THR A 5 -12.81 5.88 -9.86
C THR A 5 -13.57 5.64 -8.55
N ASP A 6 -14.90 5.52 -8.61
CA ASP A 6 -15.70 5.17 -7.44
C ASP A 6 -15.32 3.79 -6.89
N THR A 7 -15.06 2.82 -7.78
CA THR A 7 -14.58 1.49 -7.39
C THR A 7 -13.23 1.59 -6.69
N ASP A 8 -12.33 2.41 -7.21
CA ASP A 8 -11.02 2.63 -6.57
C ASP A 8 -11.19 3.19 -5.17
N ARG A 9 -12.09 4.17 -4.99
CA ARG A 9 -12.33 4.78 -3.68
C ARG A 9 -12.91 3.78 -2.68
N LEU A 10 -13.81 2.92 -3.13
CA LEU A 10 -14.39 1.87 -2.28
C LEU A 10 -13.32 0.95 -1.71
N HIS A 11 -12.44 0.45 -2.58
CA HIS A 11 -11.41 -0.50 -2.15
C HIS A 11 -10.27 0.17 -1.37
N LEU A 12 -9.93 1.41 -1.68
CA LEU A 12 -8.98 2.18 -0.87
C LEU A 12 -9.53 2.42 0.54
N GLY A 13 -10.82 2.69 0.66
CA GLY A 13 -11.47 2.82 1.97
C GLY A 13 -11.32 1.54 2.77
N ARG A 14 -11.48 0.38 2.14
CA ARG A 14 -11.28 -0.91 2.81
C ARG A 14 -9.81 -1.09 3.23
N ALA A 15 -8.86 -0.71 2.39
CA ALA A 15 -7.44 -0.80 2.74
C ALA A 15 -7.12 0.04 3.99
N ILE A 16 -7.69 1.23 4.08
CA ILE A 16 -7.52 2.10 5.25
C ILE A 16 -8.11 1.45 6.51
N GLU A 17 -9.29 0.83 6.41
CA GLU A 17 -9.89 0.09 7.53
C GLU A 17 -9.01 -1.06 8.00
N LEU A 18 -8.45 -1.82 7.04
CA LEU A 18 -7.55 -2.94 7.37
C LEU A 18 -6.29 -2.44 8.08
N ALA A 19 -5.77 -1.29 7.67
CA ALA A 19 -4.57 -0.70 8.28
C ALA A 19 -4.74 -0.50 9.79
N GLU A 20 -5.94 -0.14 10.24
CA GLU A 20 -6.24 0.08 11.67
C GLU A 20 -6.01 -1.18 12.52
N ARG A 21 -6.09 -2.36 11.92
CA ARG A 21 -5.90 -3.62 12.65
C ARG A 21 -4.49 -3.79 13.21
N GLY A 22 -3.51 -3.05 12.67
CA GLY A 22 -2.14 -3.06 13.18
C GLY A 22 -1.89 -2.10 14.32
N ARG A 23 -2.87 -1.27 14.67
CA ARG A 23 -2.68 -0.23 15.70
C ARG A 23 -2.23 -0.83 17.03
N GLY A 24 -1.14 -0.25 17.57
CA GLY A 24 -0.56 -0.69 18.84
C GLY A 24 0.44 -1.84 18.70
N ARG A 25 0.63 -2.40 17.50
CA ARG A 25 1.48 -3.58 17.29
C ARG A 25 2.64 -3.36 16.35
N VAL A 26 2.61 -2.30 15.57
CA VAL A 26 3.60 -2.09 14.50
C VAL A 26 4.56 -0.94 14.74
N SER A 27 4.33 -0.16 15.80
CA SER A 27 5.20 1.00 16.11
C SER A 27 6.67 0.57 16.15
N PRO A 28 7.60 1.33 15.56
CA PRO A 28 7.44 2.65 14.96
C PRO A 28 7.03 2.65 13.48
N ASN A 29 6.66 1.51 12.92
CA ASN A 29 6.26 1.43 11.52
C ASN A 29 4.88 2.06 11.30
N PRO A 30 4.58 2.53 10.07
CA PRO A 30 3.26 3.04 9.77
C PRO A 30 2.21 1.93 9.70
N LEU A 31 0.95 2.30 9.90
CA LEU A 31 -0.18 1.42 9.68
C LEU A 31 -0.42 1.33 8.17
N VAL A 32 -0.55 0.12 7.65
CA VAL A 32 -0.77 -0.12 6.22
C VAL A 32 -1.76 -1.25 6.03
N GLY A 33 -2.69 -1.07 5.11
CA GLY A 33 -3.61 -2.10 4.66
C GLY A 33 -3.57 -2.24 3.15
N ALA A 34 -3.90 -3.42 2.65
CA ALA A 34 -3.87 -3.74 1.23
C ALA A 34 -5.03 -4.63 0.83
N VAL A 35 -5.59 -4.40 -0.35
CA VAL A 35 -6.69 -5.17 -0.91
C VAL A 35 -6.34 -5.50 -2.36
N ILE A 36 -6.50 -6.75 -2.76
CA ILE A 36 -6.32 -7.16 -4.15
C ILE A 36 -7.69 -7.48 -4.74
N VAL A 37 -8.01 -6.86 -5.86
CA VAL A 37 -9.31 -6.98 -6.53
C VAL A 37 -9.09 -7.47 -7.96
N ARG A 38 -9.88 -8.46 -8.39
CA ARG A 38 -9.88 -8.96 -9.76
C ARG A 38 -11.33 -9.10 -10.21
N ASP A 39 -11.65 -8.56 -11.40
CA ASP A 39 -12.99 -8.60 -11.97
C ASP A 39 -14.05 -8.05 -11.01
N GLY A 40 -13.74 -7.00 -10.29
CA GLY A 40 -14.66 -6.37 -9.34
C GLY A 40 -14.82 -7.07 -8.02
N GLU A 41 -14.14 -8.20 -7.81
CA GLU A 41 -14.24 -8.98 -6.57
C GLU A 41 -12.94 -8.93 -5.78
N VAL A 42 -13.06 -8.80 -4.45
CA VAL A 42 -11.91 -8.87 -3.55
C VAL A 42 -11.42 -10.32 -3.51
N VAL A 43 -10.18 -10.54 -3.94
CA VAL A 43 -9.58 -11.88 -3.91
C VAL A 43 -8.64 -12.07 -2.72
N ALA A 44 -8.12 -11.00 -2.14
CA ALA A 44 -7.23 -11.08 -0.98
C ALA A 44 -7.16 -9.76 -0.26
N GLU A 45 -6.88 -9.83 1.05
CA GLU A 45 -6.68 -8.67 1.91
C GLU A 45 -5.48 -8.92 2.81
N GLY A 46 -4.80 -7.84 3.23
CA GLY A 46 -3.70 -7.93 4.16
C GLY A 46 -3.50 -6.62 4.92
N TRP A 47 -2.82 -6.70 6.05
CA TRP A 47 -2.40 -5.53 6.80
C TRP A 47 -1.08 -5.85 7.50
N HIS A 48 -0.34 -4.78 7.84
CA HIS A 48 0.89 -4.95 8.62
C HIS A 48 0.47 -5.21 10.07
N ALA A 49 0.63 -6.44 10.51
CA ALA A 49 0.04 -6.90 11.77
C ALA A 49 0.94 -6.70 12.99
N VAL A 50 2.27 -6.77 12.81
CA VAL A 50 3.22 -6.71 13.91
C VAL A 50 4.57 -6.17 13.41
N TYR A 51 5.25 -5.40 14.26
CA TYR A 51 6.58 -4.88 13.96
C TYR A 51 7.55 -6.01 13.63
N GLY A 52 8.29 -5.85 12.53
CA GLY A 52 9.22 -6.87 12.04
C GLY A 52 8.58 -7.95 11.19
N GLY A 53 7.24 -8.03 11.17
CA GLY A 53 6.52 -8.99 10.35
C GLY A 53 6.31 -8.51 8.92
N PRO A 54 5.64 -9.34 8.08
CA PRO A 54 5.39 -8.97 6.69
C PRO A 54 4.55 -7.70 6.55
N HIS A 55 4.80 -6.94 5.51
CA HIS A 55 4.02 -5.75 5.20
C HIS A 55 2.67 -6.15 4.58
N ALA A 56 1.74 -5.19 4.54
CA ALA A 56 0.37 -5.43 4.07
C ALA A 56 0.31 -6.03 2.67
N GLU A 57 1.12 -5.51 1.75
CA GLU A 57 1.15 -5.97 0.36
C GLU A 57 1.56 -7.43 0.28
N VAL A 58 2.58 -7.82 1.03
CA VAL A 58 3.07 -9.20 1.07
C VAL A 58 2.00 -10.13 1.66
N GLU A 59 1.33 -9.68 2.72
CA GLU A 59 0.25 -10.46 3.33
C GLU A 59 -0.91 -10.69 2.36
N ALA A 60 -1.30 -9.65 1.61
CA ALA A 60 -2.36 -9.76 0.61
C ALA A 60 -1.96 -10.70 -0.52
N ILE A 61 -0.72 -10.60 -1.01
CA ILE A 61 -0.21 -11.47 -2.07
C ILE A 61 -0.19 -12.92 -1.61
N ARG A 62 0.24 -13.18 -0.38
CA ARG A 62 0.22 -14.53 0.19
C ARG A 62 -1.19 -15.07 0.30
N ALA A 63 -2.13 -14.24 0.74
CA ALA A 63 -3.54 -14.64 0.86
C ALA A 63 -4.17 -14.97 -0.50
N ALA A 64 -3.70 -14.33 -1.57
CA ALA A 64 -4.15 -14.63 -2.92
C ALA A 64 -3.72 -16.02 -3.40
N GLY A 65 -2.64 -16.57 -2.82
CA GLY A 65 -2.14 -17.90 -3.17
C GLY A 65 -1.62 -17.97 -4.61
N ASP A 66 -2.06 -19.01 -5.33
CA ASP A 66 -1.61 -19.26 -6.71
C ASP A 66 -2.45 -18.56 -7.78
N ARG A 67 -3.33 -17.65 -7.39
CA ARG A 67 -4.17 -16.95 -8.36
C ARG A 67 -3.33 -16.08 -9.28
N ASP A 68 -3.74 -16.04 -10.55
CA ASP A 68 -3.13 -15.12 -11.53
C ASP A 68 -3.58 -13.70 -11.19
N LEU A 69 -2.62 -12.83 -10.90
CA LEU A 69 -2.88 -11.45 -10.52
C LEU A 69 -2.62 -10.45 -11.64
N SER A 70 -2.34 -10.92 -12.86
CA SER A 70 -2.04 -10.03 -13.99
C SER A 70 -3.19 -9.09 -14.34
N ASP A 71 -4.43 -9.50 -14.07
CA ASP A 71 -5.62 -8.68 -14.31
C ASP A 71 -6.14 -8.03 -13.03
N ALA A 72 -5.40 -8.15 -11.93
CA ALA A 72 -5.82 -7.65 -10.64
C ALA A 72 -5.27 -6.25 -10.37
N THR A 73 -5.92 -5.53 -9.46
CA THR A 73 -5.48 -4.24 -8.96
C THR A 73 -5.16 -4.37 -7.48
N LEU A 74 -4.03 -3.83 -7.07
CA LEU A 74 -3.66 -3.72 -5.66
C LEU A 74 -4.03 -2.33 -5.15
N TYR A 75 -4.83 -2.29 -4.09
CA TYR A 75 -5.17 -1.07 -3.38
C TYR A 75 -4.41 -1.05 -2.07
N VAL A 76 -3.64 -0.01 -1.82
CA VAL A 76 -2.81 0.08 -0.61
C VAL A 76 -2.93 1.47 0.00
N SER A 77 -2.99 1.54 1.33
CA SER A 77 -3.20 2.81 2.04
C SER A 77 -1.97 3.71 2.07
N LEU A 78 -0.79 3.15 1.83
CA LEU A 78 0.47 3.89 1.84
C LEU A 78 1.36 3.39 0.71
N GLU A 79 2.19 4.27 0.16
CA GLU A 79 3.14 3.94 -0.90
C GLU A 79 3.99 2.71 -0.52
N PRO A 80 4.09 1.69 -1.40
CA PRO A 80 4.92 0.51 -1.13
C PRO A 80 6.39 0.87 -0.94
N SER A 81 7.04 0.20 0.01
CA SER A 81 8.45 0.45 0.29
C SER A 81 9.33 -0.03 -0.87
N CYS A 82 10.40 0.72 -1.12
CA CYS A 82 11.36 0.41 -2.17
C CYS A 82 12.77 0.15 -1.63
N HIS A 83 12.92 0.05 -0.32
CA HIS A 83 14.23 -0.20 0.30
C HIS A 83 14.16 -1.42 1.20
N THR A 84 15.30 -2.09 1.38
CA THR A 84 15.43 -3.25 2.25
C THR A 84 15.56 -2.79 3.69
N GLY A 85 14.72 -3.35 4.57
CA GLY A 85 14.80 -3.18 6.00
C GLY A 85 14.74 -4.56 6.63
N LYS A 86 13.84 -4.75 7.61
CA LYS A 86 13.59 -6.07 8.20
C LYS A 86 12.90 -7.01 7.21
N GLN A 87 12.21 -6.44 6.21
CA GLN A 87 11.55 -7.18 5.16
C GLN A 87 12.12 -6.73 3.81
N PRO A 88 12.04 -7.58 2.76
CA PRO A 88 12.39 -7.17 1.40
C PRO A 88 11.49 -6.02 0.92
N PRO A 89 11.92 -5.24 -0.09
CA PRO A 89 11.07 -4.18 -0.62
C PRO A 89 9.72 -4.69 -1.12
N CYS A 90 8.64 -3.99 -0.79
CA CYS A 90 7.30 -4.35 -1.26
C CYS A 90 7.14 -4.20 -2.76
N THR A 91 7.89 -3.27 -3.39
CA THR A 91 7.92 -3.13 -4.85
C THR A 91 8.36 -4.43 -5.52
N ASP A 92 9.35 -5.13 -4.96
CA ASP A 92 9.81 -6.41 -5.50
C ASP A 92 8.70 -7.46 -5.42
N ALA A 93 7.97 -7.52 -4.30
CA ALA A 93 6.89 -8.48 -4.12
C ALA A 93 5.75 -8.22 -5.11
N ILE A 94 5.41 -6.96 -5.34
CA ILE A 94 4.35 -6.56 -6.29
C ILE A 94 4.73 -6.98 -7.71
N LEU A 95 5.96 -6.70 -8.12
CA LEU A 95 6.45 -7.07 -9.46
C LEU A 95 6.50 -8.58 -9.64
N ALA A 96 7.00 -9.30 -8.63
CA ALA A 96 7.08 -10.77 -8.67
C ALA A 96 5.70 -11.42 -8.75
N ALA A 97 4.69 -10.80 -8.15
CA ALA A 97 3.32 -11.30 -8.19
C ALA A 97 2.63 -11.07 -9.53
N GLY A 98 3.20 -10.24 -10.39
CA GLY A 98 2.63 -9.96 -11.71
C GLY A 98 1.53 -8.90 -11.70
N LEU A 99 1.38 -8.17 -10.61
CA LEU A 99 0.40 -7.08 -10.52
C LEU A 99 0.76 -5.96 -11.49
N ARG A 100 -0.22 -5.47 -12.24
CA ARG A 100 -0.01 -4.44 -13.27
C ARG A 100 -0.67 -3.10 -12.96
N ARG A 101 -1.47 -3.04 -11.92
CA ARG A 101 -2.12 -1.80 -11.51
C ARG A 101 -2.08 -1.68 -10.00
N VAL A 102 -1.64 -0.52 -9.51
CA VAL A 102 -1.56 -0.22 -8.07
C VAL A 102 -2.19 1.14 -7.83
N VAL A 103 -3.11 1.18 -6.87
CA VAL A 103 -3.80 2.41 -6.46
C VAL A 103 -3.41 2.70 -5.00
N VAL A 104 -2.90 3.88 -4.75
CA VAL A 104 -2.30 4.26 -3.47
C VAL A 104 -3.07 5.43 -2.87
N ALA A 105 -3.38 5.35 -1.58
CA ALA A 105 -4.09 6.44 -0.91
C ALA A 105 -3.15 7.57 -0.49
N SER A 106 -1.91 7.25 -0.10
CA SER A 106 -0.96 8.27 0.38
C SER A 106 0.47 7.89 0.03
N GLU A 107 1.29 8.87 -0.36
CA GLU A 107 2.71 8.67 -0.59
C GLU A 107 3.46 8.55 0.74
N ASP A 108 4.62 7.89 0.71
CA ASP A 108 5.50 7.77 1.88
C ASP A 108 5.99 9.16 2.26
N PRO A 109 5.88 9.57 3.54
CA PRO A 109 6.26 10.92 3.97
C PRO A 109 7.77 11.13 4.12
N THR A 110 8.59 10.09 4.03
CA THR A 110 10.05 10.24 4.17
C THR A 110 10.66 10.78 2.88
N GLU A 111 11.70 11.61 3.00
CA GLU A 111 12.39 12.15 1.84
C GLU A 111 13.01 11.06 0.96
N LYS A 112 13.53 10.01 1.58
CA LYS A 112 14.17 8.91 0.86
C LYS A 112 13.20 8.08 0.04
N ALA A 113 11.97 7.95 0.51
CA ALA A 113 11.01 7.03 -0.08
C ALA A 113 9.92 7.73 -0.88
N SER A 114 9.63 9.00 -0.60
CA SER A 114 8.50 9.71 -1.23
C SER A 114 8.55 9.66 -2.75
N GLY A 115 7.58 8.99 -3.35
CA GLY A 115 7.49 8.82 -4.80
C GLY A 115 8.44 7.80 -5.41
N ARG A 116 9.41 7.28 -4.66
CA ARG A 116 10.40 6.35 -5.19
C ARG A 116 9.84 4.98 -5.51
N GLY A 117 9.04 4.44 -4.59
CA GLY A 117 8.39 3.15 -4.82
C GLY A 117 7.47 3.21 -6.02
N LEU A 118 6.71 4.29 -6.14
CA LEU A 118 5.80 4.49 -7.27
C LEU A 118 6.57 4.63 -8.58
N GLY A 119 7.71 5.33 -8.57
CA GLY A 119 8.57 5.49 -9.74
C GLY A 119 9.12 4.16 -10.22
N ILE A 120 9.57 3.30 -9.31
CA ILE A 120 10.06 1.96 -9.65
C ILE A 120 8.96 1.14 -10.32
N LEU A 121 7.74 1.17 -9.77
CA LEU A 121 6.62 0.43 -10.35
C LEU A 121 6.27 0.94 -11.74
N ARG A 122 6.24 2.26 -11.93
CA ARG A 122 5.97 2.86 -13.25
C ARG A 122 7.03 2.48 -14.27
N ASP A 123 8.29 2.50 -13.88
CA ASP A 123 9.41 2.15 -14.76
C ASP A 123 9.31 0.69 -15.25
N GLU A 124 8.70 -0.18 -14.43
CA GLU A 124 8.50 -1.59 -14.78
C GLU A 124 7.15 -1.85 -15.48
N GLY A 125 6.45 -0.79 -15.87
CA GLY A 125 5.22 -0.91 -16.65
C GLY A 125 3.95 -1.04 -15.83
N VAL A 126 4.00 -0.83 -14.52
CA VAL A 126 2.82 -0.88 -13.66
C VAL A 126 2.07 0.45 -13.75
N GLU A 127 0.76 0.39 -13.95
CA GLU A 127 -0.08 1.59 -13.87
C GLU A 127 -0.21 1.97 -12.40
N VAL A 128 0.15 3.21 -12.05
CA VAL A 128 0.07 3.71 -10.67
C VAL A 128 -0.89 4.88 -10.61
N VAL A 129 -1.86 4.79 -9.71
CA VAL A 129 -2.84 5.85 -9.45
C VAL A 129 -2.68 6.28 -7.99
N VAL A 130 -2.55 7.58 -7.75
CA VAL A 130 -2.48 8.13 -6.39
C VAL A 130 -3.77 8.89 -6.13
N ALA A 131 -4.44 8.53 -5.04
CA ALA A 131 -5.69 9.17 -4.66
C ALA A 131 -5.46 10.59 -4.17
N ASP A 132 -6.51 11.40 -4.23
CA ASP A 132 -6.52 12.75 -3.68
C ASP A 132 -7.77 12.92 -2.81
N GLY A 133 -8.00 14.13 -2.31
CA GLY A 133 -9.20 14.47 -1.57
C GLY A 133 -9.32 13.74 -0.24
N GLU A 134 -10.55 13.33 0.06
CA GLU A 134 -10.90 12.78 1.38
C GLU A 134 -10.12 11.50 1.74
N LEU A 135 -9.97 10.57 0.79
CA LEU A 135 -9.26 9.32 1.07
C LEU A 135 -7.78 9.55 1.35
N ALA A 136 -7.15 10.43 0.57
CA ALA A 136 -5.76 10.79 0.82
C ALA A 136 -5.61 11.44 2.19
N ALA A 137 -6.56 12.30 2.58
CA ALA A 137 -6.57 12.94 3.89
C ALA A 137 -6.75 11.92 5.02
N ARG A 138 -7.67 10.95 4.86
CA ARG A 138 -7.89 9.88 5.86
C ARG A 138 -6.64 9.04 6.04
N ALA A 139 -5.97 8.67 4.94
CA ALA A 139 -4.75 7.88 5.01
C ALA A 139 -3.63 8.63 5.72
N ARG A 140 -3.51 9.94 5.48
CA ARG A 140 -2.51 10.77 6.17
C ARG A 140 -2.80 10.88 7.66
N LEU A 141 -4.08 11.05 8.04
CA LEU A 141 -4.47 11.11 9.46
C LEU A 141 -4.22 9.81 10.18
N LEU A 142 -4.45 8.68 9.52
CA LEU A 142 -4.18 7.36 10.06
C LEU A 142 -2.73 7.23 10.55
N ASN A 143 -1.80 7.79 9.81
CA ASN A 143 -0.37 7.70 10.09
C ASN A 143 0.25 9.02 10.56
N GLN A 144 -0.55 9.91 11.15
CA GLN A 144 -0.07 11.21 11.58
C GLN A 144 1.14 11.15 12.54
N PRO A 145 1.18 10.27 13.55
CA PRO A 145 2.37 10.15 14.40
C PRO A 145 3.62 9.75 13.62
N PHE A 146 3.51 8.82 12.66
CA PHE A 146 4.60 8.42 11.79
C PHE A 146 5.05 9.58 10.89
N ARG A 147 4.10 10.29 10.28
CA ARG A 147 4.39 11.43 9.40
C ARG A 147 5.08 12.55 10.17
N LYS A 148 4.65 12.82 11.40
CA LYS A 148 5.29 13.84 12.26
C LYS A 148 6.74 13.46 12.53
N ARG A 149 7.00 12.22 12.89
CA ARG A 149 8.36 11.71 13.15
C ARG A 149 9.24 11.84 11.91
N ALA A 150 8.75 11.45 10.75
CA ALA A 150 9.49 11.51 9.49
C ALA A 150 9.88 12.94 9.12
N ARG A 151 8.98 13.92 9.35
CA ARG A 151 9.21 15.30 8.99
C ARG A 151 10.08 16.06 10.01
N THR A 152 9.99 15.71 11.30
CA THR A 152 10.69 16.45 12.37
C THR A 152 11.92 15.74 12.90
N GLY A 153 12.16 14.52 12.49
CA GLY A 153 13.29 13.73 12.98
C GLY A 153 13.12 13.20 14.40
N ARG A 154 11.91 13.20 14.92
CA ARG A 154 11.63 12.77 16.31
C ARG A 154 10.84 11.47 16.34
#